data_d67739a29328c03c98c21cf2fe63b4f5
#
_entry.id   d67739a29328c03c98c21cf2fe63b4f5
#
_cell.length_a   1.000
_cell.length_b   1.000
_cell.length_c   1.000
_cell.angle_alpha   90.00
_cell.angle_beta   90.00
_cell.angle_gamma   90.00
#
_symmetry.space_group_name_H-M   'P 1'
#
loop_
_entity.id
_entity.type
_entity.pdbx_description
1 polymer ?
#
loop_
_entity_poly.entity_id
_entity_poly.type
_entity_poly.pdbx_seq_one_letter_code
_entity_poly.pdbx_strand_id
1 'polypeptide(L)'
;MSTLAKSISSLNSVAMGNKKADLIFKNCSLVNVYTREVIKNSQIAIINDRIAYVGQDASHASGANTTIIDLNDKFISPGFADPHVHIDQFFLPSELAKKSLLCGVTSLFSDPIDIVSACGYQGFREFVKQCEKLPIRIFNVVPGGLPVDGKFSHSKTLSLSQQKSAIKLPNVLGLGEVFSWTKVTNKDPKTMKSLSLMLEADCIINGHTAGASDKKLNAYISSGILSCHEPINFDQVLERLRLGMWVMMREGSIRRDLKEIIPRVLSHGTYIDRLMFCSDGVDPLDLKKYGHIDHCVNEAIKLGVSPIDAITMASKNCFDYYNLGKNLGGIAPGKLADLLVFDELSSIVPRRVFVGGKLVASNGSIVSPIKKKTIPPWIKKTVKLRKKFSYKDFEIKSKSSSVSANTIKMNSEIITELGTVELETKNDNVLPSKEEDVWKVAAFDRTFGTKTHTIGFLENFGSDIGAFASTWSFHENDLIVIGSNEEDMATAANHLIKEQGGLVVVKDKKIKSNLELNIGGIISSKSFEQVTEQFESVNSSIIDAGCKFQRPHLIPLFLPFLALPSIRILYSGIVDVKKRSYISPIN
;
A
#
# COMPACT_ATOMS: atom_id res chain seq x y z
N MET A 1 -8.95 19.51 10.09
CA MET A 1 -8.10 19.84 11.27
C MET A 1 -8.25 21.30 11.58
N SER A 2 -8.48 21.66 12.85
CA SER A 2 -8.32 23.04 13.28
C SER A 2 -6.85 23.45 13.15
N THR A 3 -6.56 24.65 12.68
CA THR A 3 -5.18 25.14 12.72
C THR A 3 -4.81 25.47 14.16
N LEU A 4 -3.57 25.19 14.58
CA LEU A 4 -3.11 25.52 15.92
C LEU A 4 -3.31 27.03 16.21
N ALA A 5 -3.06 27.88 15.22
CA ALA A 5 -3.26 29.33 15.33
C ALA A 5 -4.68 29.73 15.77
N LYS A 6 -5.71 29.04 15.27
CA LYS A 6 -7.12 29.30 15.67
C LYS A 6 -7.47 28.78 17.06
N SER A 7 -6.65 27.91 17.63
CA SER A 7 -6.91 27.23 18.92
C SER A 7 -6.10 27.82 20.08
N ILE A 8 -5.10 28.66 19.84
CA ILE A 8 -4.14 29.16 20.85
C ILE A 8 -4.85 29.74 22.07
N SER A 9 -5.80 30.66 21.88
CA SER A 9 -6.50 31.32 23.01
C SER A 9 -7.29 30.33 23.87
N SER A 10 -8.02 29.38 23.25
CA SER A 10 -8.79 28.39 23.99
C SER A 10 -7.89 27.37 24.70
N LEU A 11 -6.79 26.95 24.08
CA LEU A 11 -5.82 26.05 24.69
C LEU A 11 -5.17 26.67 25.92
N ASN A 12 -4.69 27.92 25.80
CA ASN A 12 -4.11 28.68 26.91
C ASN A 12 -5.13 28.85 28.06
N SER A 13 -6.36 29.25 27.73
CA SER A 13 -7.41 29.45 28.74
C SER A 13 -7.76 28.17 29.49
N VAL A 14 -7.78 27.02 28.82
CA VAL A 14 -8.03 25.72 29.49
C VAL A 14 -6.83 25.34 30.36
N ALA A 15 -5.61 25.49 29.85
CA ALA A 15 -4.40 25.18 30.60
C ALA A 15 -4.26 26.01 31.89
N MET A 16 -4.75 27.25 31.87
CA MET A 16 -4.76 28.17 33.02
C MET A 16 -6.02 28.08 33.90
N GLY A 17 -6.99 27.20 33.58
CA GLY A 17 -8.24 27.05 34.32
C GLY A 17 -9.30 28.12 34.06
N ASN A 18 -9.04 29.10 33.22
CA ASN A 18 -9.96 30.19 32.86
C ASN A 18 -11.11 29.72 31.95
N LYS A 19 -10.94 28.56 31.32
CA LYS A 19 -11.95 27.87 30.51
C LYS A 19 -11.93 26.38 30.85
N LYS A 20 -13.09 25.72 30.73
CA LYS A 20 -13.18 24.27 31.01
C LYS A 20 -12.94 23.45 29.77
N ALA A 21 -12.35 22.27 29.96
CA ALA A 21 -12.09 21.29 28.91
C ALA A 21 -13.39 20.57 28.50
N ASP A 22 -13.43 20.05 27.28
CA ASP A 22 -14.52 19.20 26.81
C ASP A 22 -14.36 17.78 27.35
N LEU A 23 -13.10 17.30 27.43
CA LEU A 23 -12.76 15.94 27.86
C LEU A 23 -11.52 15.95 28.74
N ILE A 24 -11.54 15.19 29.83
CA ILE A 24 -10.38 14.91 30.67
C ILE A 24 -10.23 13.39 30.83
N PHE A 25 -9.04 12.89 30.47
CA PHE A 25 -8.61 11.57 30.93
C PHE A 25 -7.90 11.71 32.26
N LYS A 26 -8.21 10.83 33.20
CA LYS A 26 -7.56 10.78 34.54
C LYS A 26 -7.04 9.38 34.84
N ASN A 27 -6.14 9.29 35.81
CA ASN A 27 -5.51 8.05 36.26
C ASN A 27 -4.89 7.28 35.05
N CYS A 28 -4.10 7.97 34.22
CA CYS A 28 -3.47 7.40 33.03
C CYS A 28 -2.03 6.97 33.32
N SER A 29 -1.60 5.82 32.78
CA SER A 29 -0.20 5.51 32.55
C SER A 29 0.18 6.06 31.16
N LEU A 30 0.71 7.30 31.13
CA LEU A 30 1.05 8.01 29.90
C LEU A 30 2.33 7.47 29.29
N VAL A 31 2.27 6.94 28.08
CA VAL A 31 3.47 6.59 27.26
C VAL A 31 4.01 7.87 26.64
N ASN A 32 5.08 8.40 27.23
CA ASN A 32 5.74 9.61 26.76
C ASN A 32 6.82 9.27 25.72
N VAL A 33 6.54 9.51 24.45
CA VAL A 33 7.45 9.24 23.32
C VAL A 33 8.57 10.26 23.17
N TYR A 34 8.57 11.36 23.96
CA TYR A 34 9.63 12.38 23.95
C TYR A 34 10.77 12.03 24.89
N THR A 35 10.42 11.58 26.10
CA THR A 35 11.40 11.21 27.15
C THR A 35 11.62 9.70 27.22
N ARG A 36 10.82 8.92 26.47
CA ARG A 36 10.87 7.45 26.42
C ARG A 36 10.62 6.80 27.79
N GLU A 37 9.57 7.28 28.48
CA GLU A 37 9.17 6.79 29.80
C GLU A 37 7.66 6.62 29.92
N VAL A 38 7.22 5.93 30.97
CA VAL A 38 5.82 5.87 31.39
C VAL A 38 5.61 6.78 32.59
N ILE A 39 4.75 7.79 32.46
CA ILE A 39 4.39 8.71 33.53
C ILE A 39 3.04 8.27 34.12
N LYS A 40 3.08 7.71 35.33
CA LYS A 40 1.88 7.24 36.03
C LYS A 40 1.05 8.40 36.58
N ASN A 41 -0.23 8.13 36.88
CA ASN A 41 -1.20 9.07 37.43
C ASN A 41 -1.35 10.37 36.63
N SER A 42 -1.07 10.31 35.30
CA SER A 42 -1.21 11.46 34.43
C SER A 42 -2.67 11.80 34.17
N GLN A 43 -2.92 13.09 33.93
CA GLN A 43 -4.21 13.61 33.48
C GLN A 43 -4.02 14.45 32.21
N ILE A 44 -4.98 14.33 31.28
CA ILE A 44 -4.92 14.99 29.97
C ILE A 44 -6.23 15.71 29.72
N ALA A 45 -6.18 17.04 29.58
CA ALA A 45 -7.35 17.85 29.25
C ALA A 45 -7.36 18.23 27.77
N ILE A 46 -8.52 18.07 27.13
CA ILE A 46 -8.74 18.28 25.70
C ILE A 46 -9.86 19.31 25.51
N ILE A 47 -9.63 20.23 24.58
CA ILE A 47 -10.62 21.18 24.09
C ILE A 47 -10.73 21.08 22.56
N ASN A 48 -11.95 20.93 22.06
CA ASN A 48 -12.23 20.65 20.65
C ASN A 48 -11.47 19.39 20.17
N ASP A 49 -10.50 19.54 19.26
CA ASP A 49 -9.72 18.43 18.73
C ASP A 49 -8.27 18.38 19.26
N ARG A 50 -7.92 19.22 20.28
CA ARG A 50 -6.54 19.38 20.73
C ARG A 50 -6.34 19.20 22.23
N ILE A 51 -5.16 18.75 22.59
CA ILE A 51 -4.68 18.64 23.96
C ILE A 51 -4.34 20.04 24.47
N ALA A 52 -4.96 20.44 25.57
CA ALA A 52 -4.70 21.73 26.23
C ALA A 52 -3.74 21.59 27.41
N TYR A 53 -3.82 20.48 28.16
CA TYR A 53 -3.02 20.26 29.36
C TYR A 53 -2.62 18.80 29.49
N VAL A 54 -1.41 18.57 30.00
CA VAL A 54 -0.89 17.25 30.41
C VAL A 54 -0.15 17.46 31.73
N GLY A 55 -0.52 16.73 32.77
CA GLY A 55 0.11 16.83 34.08
C GLY A 55 -0.50 15.86 35.11
N GLN A 56 -0.20 16.09 36.40
CA GLN A 56 -0.69 15.23 37.50
C GLN A 56 -2.11 15.58 37.94
N ASP A 57 -2.53 16.83 37.74
CA ASP A 57 -3.87 17.31 38.15
C ASP A 57 -4.45 18.29 37.13
N ALA A 58 -5.55 17.90 36.49
CA ALA A 58 -6.33 18.71 35.55
C ALA A 58 -7.64 19.25 36.17
N SER A 59 -7.81 19.22 37.51
CA SER A 59 -9.03 19.67 38.19
C SER A 59 -9.38 21.12 37.87
N HIS A 60 -8.37 21.98 37.68
CA HIS A 60 -8.53 23.38 37.27
C HIS A 60 -9.24 23.53 35.91
N ALA A 61 -9.13 22.55 35.04
CA ALA A 61 -9.76 22.52 33.71
C ALA A 61 -11.13 21.79 33.72
N SER A 62 -11.56 21.20 34.84
CA SER A 62 -12.83 20.49 34.97
C SER A 62 -14.00 21.43 35.21
N GLY A 63 -15.17 21.14 34.68
CA GLY A 63 -16.42 21.86 34.88
C GLY A 63 -17.66 20.98 34.67
N ALA A 64 -18.85 21.53 34.85
CA ALA A 64 -20.12 20.79 34.81
C ALA A 64 -20.35 20.05 33.46
N ASN A 65 -19.85 20.58 32.34
CA ASN A 65 -20.00 19.99 31.01
C ASN A 65 -18.77 19.20 30.55
N THR A 66 -17.76 19.05 31.40
CA THR A 66 -16.55 18.29 31.08
C THR A 66 -16.81 16.79 31.17
N THR A 67 -16.61 16.06 30.11
CA THR A 67 -16.60 14.59 30.16
C THR A 67 -15.33 14.11 30.87
N ILE A 68 -15.45 13.31 31.91
CA ILE A 68 -14.31 12.73 32.61
C ILE A 68 -14.27 11.23 32.33
N ILE A 69 -13.13 10.75 31.82
CA ILE A 69 -12.89 9.33 31.61
C ILE A 69 -11.75 8.87 32.52
N ASP A 70 -12.11 8.04 33.52
CA ASP A 70 -11.12 7.37 34.35
C ASP A 70 -10.54 6.17 33.62
N LEU A 71 -9.24 6.13 33.46
CA LEU A 71 -8.55 5.04 32.75
C LEU A 71 -8.09 3.91 33.71
N ASN A 72 -8.24 4.09 35.05
CA ASN A 72 -7.87 3.05 36.00
C ASN A 72 -6.49 2.45 35.74
N ASP A 73 -5.48 3.31 35.63
CA ASP A 73 -4.08 3.00 35.36
C ASP A 73 -3.76 2.37 33.98
N LYS A 74 -4.75 2.27 33.06
CA LYS A 74 -4.50 1.85 31.70
C LYS A 74 -3.53 2.78 30.99
N PHE A 75 -2.82 2.22 30.02
CA PHE A 75 -1.89 2.97 29.20
C PHE A 75 -2.62 3.84 28.18
N ILE A 76 -2.08 5.05 27.97
CA ILE A 76 -2.49 5.95 26.92
C ILE A 76 -1.25 6.38 26.10
N SER A 77 -1.33 6.24 24.78
CA SER A 77 -0.27 6.59 23.84
C SER A 77 -0.79 7.43 22.69
N PRO A 78 0.12 8.06 21.89
CA PRO A 78 -0.28 8.58 20.57
C PRO A 78 -0.84 7.48 19.69
N GLY A 79 -1.74 7.85 18.77
CA GLY A 79 -2.24 6.96 17.71
C GLY A 79 -1.14 6.54 16.75
N PHE A 80 -1.23 5.32 16.23
CA PHE A 80 -0.29 4.79 15.25
C PHE A 80 -0.44 5.45 13.88
N ALA A 81 0.65 5.48 13.14
CA ALA A 81 0.71 5.97 11.77
C ALA A 81 1.40 4.93 10.87
N ASP A 82 0.88 4.74 9.66
CA ASP A 82 1.56 4.01 8.60
C ASP A 82 2.18 5.04 7.65
N PRO A 83 3.52 5.20 7.65
CA PRO A 83 4.20 6.25 6.88
C PRO A 83 4.32 5.94 5.38
N HIS A 84 4.01 4.72 4.92
CA HIS A 84 4.01 4.37 3.51
C HIS A 84 3.09 3.16 3.27
N VAL A 85 2.00 3.39 2.54
CA VAL A 85 1.01 2.35 2.22
C VAL A 85 0.26 2.63 0.92
N HIS A 86 -0.01 1.58 0.14
CA HIS A 86 -0.85 1.62 -1.06
C HIS A 86 -2.30 1.26 -0.68
N ILE A 87 -3.12 2.28 -0.35
CA ILE A 87 -4.51 2.07 0.08
C ILE A 87 -5.53 2.22 -1.06
N ASP A 88 -5.07 2.34 -2.27
CA ASP A 88 -5.87 2.42 -3.49
C ASP A 88 -6.05 1.05 -4.16
N GLN A 89 -5.93 -0.02 -3.36
CA GLN A 89 -6.11 -1.41 -3.75
C GLN A 89 -7.22 -2.05 -2.92
N PHE A 90 -8.00 -2.95 -3.50
CA PHE A 90 -9.07 -3.76 -2.90
C PHE A 90 -10.21 -2.97 -2.26
N PHE A 91 -9.93 -2.00 -1.40
CA PHE A 91 -10.93 -1.35 -0.55
C PHE A 91 -11.13 0.11 -0.88
N LEU A 92 -12.36 0.60 -0.70
CA LEU A 92 -12.56 2.04 -0.56
C LEU A 92 -11.83 2.55 0.70
N PRO A 93 -11.30 3.79 0.69
CA PRO A 93 -10.67 4.39 1.87
C PRO A 93 -11.55 4.34 3.13
N SER A 94 -12.89 4.43 2.97
CA SER A 94 -13.84 4.31 4.08
C SER A 94 -13.94 2.90 4.68
N GLU A 95 -13.72 1.85 3.90
CA GLU A 95 -13.73 0.46 4.38
C GLU A 95 -12.40 0.12 5.07
N LEU A 96 -11.28 0.50 4.45
CA LEU A 96 -9.96 0.33 5.08
C LEU A 96 -9.85 1.10 6.40
N ALA A 97 -10.40 2.32 6.46
CA ALA A 97 -10.41 3.15 7.65
C ALA A 97 -11.01 2.42 8.88
N LYS A 98 -12.08 1.62 8.68
CA LYS A 98 -12.67 0.82 9.76
C LYS A 98 -11.65 -0.12 10.36
N LYS A 99 -10.99 -0.92 9.52
CA LYS A 99 -10.02 -1.91 9.97
C LYS A 99 -8.77 -1.26 10.59
N SER A 100 -8.24 -0.21 9.95
CA SER A 100 -7.08 0.52 10.46
C SER A 100 -7.33 1.12 11.85
N LEU A 101 -8.51 1.73 12.06
CA LEU A 101 -8.88 2.29 13.36
C LEU A 101 -8.98 1.22 14.45
N LEU A 102 -9.52 0.02 14.14
CA LEU A 102 -9.55 -1.09 15.09
C LEU A 102 -8.14 -1.55 15.50
N CYS A 103 -7.15 -1.37 14.62
CA CYS A 103 -5.74 -1.63 14.85
C CYS A 103 -4.99 -0.43 15.47
N GLY A 104 -5.68 0.62 15.90
CA GLY A 104 -5.07 1.80 16.51
C GLY A 104 -4.39 2.75 15.52
N VAL A 105 -4.51 2.51 14.22
CA VAL A 105 -3.95 3.39 13.18
C VAL A 105 -4.87 4.59 13.01
N THR A 106 -4.38 5.76 13.39
CA THR A 106 -5.11 7.04 13.29
C THR A 106 -4.69 7.87 12.09
N SER A 107 -3.56 7.51 11.46
CA SER A 107 -3.05 8.21 10.28
C SER A 107 -2.45 7.24 9.26
N LEU A 108 -2.71 7.50 7.98
CA LEU A 108 -2.17 6.75 6.83
C LEU A 108 -1.50 7.74 5.87
N PHE A 109 -0.32 7.39 5.38
CA PHE A 109 0.39 8.14 4.35
C PHE A 109 0.36 7.32 3.06
N SER A 110 -0.59 7.67 2.22
CA SER A 110 -0.95 6.89 1.03
C SER A 110 -0.17 7.32 -0.20
N ASP A 111 0.43 6.37 -0.90
CA ASP A 111 0.92 6.54 -2.27
C ASP A 111 -0.07 5.86 -3.25
N PRO A 112 -1.05 6.60 -3.80
CA PRO A 112 -2.13 6.02 -4.61
C PRO A 112 -1.69 5.86 -6.07
N ILE A 113 -0.67 5.03 -6.29
CA ILE A 113 -0.02 4.85 -7.59
C ILE A 113 -0.91 4.08 -8.57
N ASP A 114 -1.68 3.09 -8.11
CA ASP A 114 -2.48 2.25 -8.98
C ASP A 114 -3.71 2.99 -9.53
N ILE A 115 -4.37 3.83 -8.72
CA ILE A 115 -5.48 4.64 -9.22
C ILE A 115 -5.01 5.71 -10.21
N VAL A 116 -3.78 6.21 -10.06
CA VAL A 116 -3.18 7.13 -11.04
C VAL A 116 -2.82 6.40 -12.33
N SER A 117 -2.20 5.25 -12.25
CA SER A 117 -1.82 4.46 -13.44
C SER A 117 -3.05 4.01 -14.25
N ALA A 118 -4.16 3.68 -13.57
CA ALA A 118 -5.42 3.32 -14.22
C ALA A 118 -6.24 4.54 -14.70
N CYS A 119 -6.35 5.60 -13.89
CA CYS A 119 -7.31 6.68 -14.08
C CYS A 119 -6.69 8.07 -14.29
N GLY A 120 -5.36 8.21 -14.14
CA GLY A 120 -4.63 9.47 -14.31
C GLY A 120 -4.98 10.51 -13.23
N TYR A 121 -4.78 11.78 -13.55
CA TYR A 121 -5.01 12.89 -12.62
C TYR A 121 -6.45 12.98 -12.10
N GLN A 122 -7.43 12.63 -12.93
CA GLN A 122 -8.83 12.61 -12.50
C GLN A 122 -9.07 11.53 -11.42
N GLY A 123 -8.42 10.35 -11.57
CA GLY A 123 -8.43 9.29 -10.55
C GLY A 123 -7.81 9.76 -9.24
N PHE A 124 -6.64 10.39 -9.29
CA PHE A 124 -5.98 10.96 -8.12
C PHE A 124 -6.87 11.95 -7.36
N ARG A 125 -7.48 12.91 -8.07
CA ARG A 125 -8.38 13.90 -7.47
C ARG A 125 -9.59 13.27 -6.78
N GLU A 126 -10.20 12.29 -7.43
CA GLU A 126 -11.35 11.57 -6.85
C GLU A 126 -10.92 10.75 -5.63
N PHE A 127 -9.77 10.09 -5.69
CA PHE A 127 -9.24 9.34 -4.57
C PHE A 127 -8.95 10.25 -3.35
N VAL A 128 -8.27 11.36 -3.53
CA VAL A 128 -8.06 12.35 -2.46
C VAL A 128 -9.38 12.80 -1.86
N LYS A 129 -10.40 13.07 -2.69
CA LYS A 129 -11.74 13.43 -2.23
C LYS A 129 -12.40 12.29 -1.42
N GLN A 130 -12.22 11.02 -1.81
CA GLN A 130 -12.73 9.88 -1.04
C GLN A 130 -12.06 9.78 0.35
N CYS A 131 -10.81 10.19 0.49
CA CYS A 131 -10.07 10.22 1.75
C CYS A 131 -10.51 11.33 2.73
N GLU A 132 -11.18 12.40 2.24
CA GLU A 132 -11.56 13.52 3.09
C GLU A 132 -12.68 13.16 4.10
N LYS A 133 -12.66 13.82 5.27
CA LYS A 133 -13.71 13.74 6.31
C LYS A 133 -13.98 12.33 6.85
N LEU A 134 -13.07 11.40 6.67
CA LEU A 134 -13.07 10.12 7.37
C LEU A 134 -12.63 10.33 8.84
N PRO A 135 -13.04 9.45 9.77
CA PRO A 135 -12.62 9.52 11.16
C PRO A 135 -11.19 8.99 11.38
N ILE A 136 -10.39 8.97 10.34
CA ILE A 136 -8.95 8.69 10.28
C ILE A 136 -8.30 9.78 9.44
N ARG A 137 -7.03 10.08 9.67
CA ARG A 137 -6.29 11.03 8.85
C ARG A 137 -5.63 10.29 7.70
N ILE A 138 -5.96 10.67 6.48
CA ILE A 138 -5.29 10.14 5.29
C ILE A 138 -4.57 11.31 4.63
N PHE A 139 -3.26 11.17 4.58
CA PHE A 139 -2.36 12.04 3.83
C PHE A 139 -1.99 11.32 2.54
N ASN A 140 -1.97 12.05 1.43
CA ASN A 140 -1.62 11.47 0.14
C ASN A 140 -0.31 12.07 -0.36
N VAL A 141 0.38 11.32 -1.20
CA VAL A 141 1.50 11.81 -1.98
C VAL A 141 1.20 11.67 -3.47
N VAL A 142 1.80 12.51 -4.28
CA VAL A 142 1.68 12.43 -5.75
C VAL A 142 2.56 11.29 -6.24
N PRO A 143 2.05 10.26 -6.93
CA PRO A 143 2.88 9.17 -7.40
C PRO A 143 4.08 9.63 -8.24
N GLY A 144 5.29 9.30 -7.78
CA GLY A 144 6.55 9.79 -8.35
C GLY A 144 7.23 8.82 -9.31
N GLY A 145 6.88 7.53 -9.24
CA GLY A 145 7.54 6.47 -9.96
C GLY A 145 7.06 6.22 -11.40
N LEU A 146 5.93 6.78 -11.81
CA LEU A 146 5.33 6.51 -13.13
C LEU A 146 5.89 7.38 -14.26
N PRO A 147 6.06 6.84 -15.48
CA PRO A 147 6.01 5.42 -15.81
C PRO A 147 7.23 4.68 -15.28
N VAL A 148 7.11 3.38 -15.03
CA VAL A 148 8.23 2.55 -14.53
C VAL A 148 9.40 2.59 -15.50
N ASP A 149 9.14 2.24 -16.75
CA ASP A 149 10.10 2.33 -17.85
C ASP A 149 9.56 3.22 -18.98
N GLY A 150 10.36 4.16 -19.44
CA GLY A 150 9.93 5.09 -20.49
C GLY A 150 9.79 4.46 -21.90
N LYS A 151 10.33 3.24 -22.12
CA LYS A 151 10.28 2.55 -23.40
C LYS A 151 9.11 1.56 -23.48
N PHE A 152 8.84 0.85 -22.39
CA PHE A 152 7.91 -0.28 -22.41
C PHE A 152 6.61 -0.01 -21.64
N SER A 153 6.64 0.87 -20.63
CA SER A 153 5.45 1.22 -19.84
C SER A 153 4.48 2.12 -20.59
N HIS A 154 3.21 1.81 -20.47
CA HIS A 154 2.11 2.55 -21.09
C HIS A 154 1.07 3.06 -20.09
N SER A 155 1.33 2.97 -18.78
CA SER A 155 0.44 3.46 -17.73
C SER A 155 0.19 4.96 -17.82
N LYS A 156 -0.95 5.42 -17.30
CA LYS A 156 -1.18 6.86 -17.15
C LYS A 156 -0.23 7.44 -16.12
N THR A 157 0.16 8.67 -16.34
CA THR A 157 1.08 9.42 -15.48
C THR A 157 0.57 10.83 -15.27
N LEU A 158 1.14 11.57 -14.33
CA LEU A 158 0.86 12.98 -14.15
C LEU A 158 1.91 13.85 -14.86
N SER A 159 1.44 14.82 -15.66
CA SER A 159 2.31 15.88 -16.18
C SER A 159 2.81 16.79 -15.05
N LEU A 160 3.88 17.56 -15.28
CA LEU A 160 4.39 18.51 -14.29
C LEU A 160 3.34 19.53 -13.85
N SER A 161 2.49 20.01 -14.78
CA SER A 161 1.38 20.91 -14.46
C SER A 161 0.32 20.24 -13.57
N GLN A 162 0.04 18.95 -13.81
CA GLN A 162 -0.87 18.18 -12.96
C GLN A 162 -0.26 17.90 -11.59
N GLN A 163 1.05 17.60 -11.49
CA GLN A 163 1.75 17.46 -10.21
C GLN A 163 1.69 18.77 -9.41
N LYS A 164 1.98 19.93 -10.06
CA LYS A 164 1.84 21.26 -9.44
C LYS A 164 0.43 21.56 -8.95
N SER A 165 -0.59 21.03 -9.61
CA SER A 165 -1.98 21.14 -9.18
C SER A 165 -2.32 20.16 -8.06
N ALA A 166 -1.76 18.94 -8.11
CA ALA A 166 -1.99 17.87 -7.15
C ALA A 166 -1.49 18.23 -5.74
N ILE A 167 -0.29 18.81 -5.61
CA ILE A 167 0.27 19.21 -4.31
C ILE A 167 -0.53 20.33 -3.61
N LYS A 168 -1.46 20.99 -4.32
CA LYS A 168 -2.36 21.98 -3.73
C LYS A 168 -3.66 21.38 -3.19
N LEU A 169 -3.91 20.11 -3.44
CA LEU A 169 -5.09 19.43 -2.91
C LEU A 169 -4.97 19.20 -1.39
N PRO A 170 -6.10 19.14 -0.67
CA PRO A 170 -6.07 18.92 0.78
C PRO A 170 -5.32 17.64 1.17
N ASN A 171 -4.45 17.74 2.17
CA ASN A 171 -3.66 16.62 2.72
C ASN A 171 -2.76 15.90 1.69
N VAL A 172 -2.35 16.57 0.62
CA VAL A 172 -1.28 16.11 -0.27
C VAL A 172 0.03 16.73 0.19
N LEU A 173 1.03 15.88 0.53
CA LEU A 173 2.24 16.32 1.24
C LEU A 173 3.48 16.41 0.35
N GLY A 174 3.47 15.81 -0.82
CA GLY A 174 4.64 15.80 -1.70
C GLY A 174 4.61 14.71 -2.74
N LEU A 175 5.80 14.20 -3.09
CA LEU A 175 5.99 13.14 -4.08
C LEU A 175 6.02 11.78 -3.38
N GLY A 176 5.36 10.80 -3.99
CA GLY A 176 5.43 9.39 -3.64
C GLY A 176 6.78 8.77 -3.98
N GLU A 177 6.87 7.47 -3.82
CA GLU A 177 8.13 6.76 -3.99
C GLU A 177 8.74 6.94 -5.39
N VAL A 178 10.00 7.30 -5.42
CA VAL A 178 10.82 7.38 -6.64
C VAL A 178 11.58 6.07 -6.80
N PHE A 179 10.91 5.01 -7.28
CA PHE A 179 11.51 3.67 -7.32
C PHE A 179 12.51 3.47 -8.47
N SER A 180 12.50 4.28 -9.51
CA SER A 180 13.51 4.23 -10.58
C SER A 180 14.74 5.07 -10.23
N TRP A 181 15.53 4.65 -9.21
CA TRP A 181 16.77 5.36 -8.85
C TRP A 181 17.75 5.51 -10.03
N THR A 182 17.69 4.61 -11.01
CA THR A 182 18.47 4.71 -12.25
C THR A 182 18.12 5.95 -13.08
N LYS A 183 16.85 6.39 -13.09
CA LYS A 183 16.46 7.66 -13.74
C LYS A 183 17.04 8.86 -13.03
N VAL A 184 17.15 8.81 -11.70
CA VAL A 184 17.76 9.87 -10.88
C VAL A 184 19.26 9.95 -11.19
N THR A 185 19.98 8.81 -11.11
CA THR A 185 21.43 8.76 -11.36
C THR A 185 21.81 9.09 -12.80
N ASN A 186 20.94 8.77 -13.77
CA ASN A 186 21.11 9.10 -15.18
C ASN A 186 20.55 10.49 -15.54
N LYS A 187 20.09 11.26 -14.56
CA LYS A 187 19.57 12.62 -14.74
C LYS A 187 18.44 12.71 -15.77
N ASP A 188 17.49 11.76 -15.74
CA ASP A 188 16.33 11.81 -16.62
C ASP A 188 15.63 13.17 -16.53
N PRO A 189 15.46 13.90 -17.63
CA PRO A 189 14.99 15.29 -17.56
C PRO A 189 13.61 15.47 -16.95
N LYS A 190 12.70 14.49 -17.13
CA LYS A 190 11.35 14.53 -16.56
C LYS A 190 11.40 14.30 -15.05
N THR A 191 12.19 13.34 -14.62
CA THR A 191 12.41 13.02 -13.20
C THR A 191 13.05 14.22 -12.50
N MET A 192 14.13 14.80 -13.06
CA MET A 192 14.79 15.97 -12.46
C MET A 192 13.85 17.16 -12.30
N LYS A 193 13.03 17.48 -13.32
CA LYS A 193 12.02 18.55 -13.24
C LYS A 193 10.95 18.27 -12.18
N SER A 194 10.54 17.01 -12.03
CA SER A 194 9.58 16.62 -10.98
C SER A 194 10.17 16.82 -9.58
N LEU A 195 11.42 16.38 -9.35
CA LEU A 195 12.12 16.57 -8.08
C LEU A 195 12.30 18.08 -7.76
N SER A 196 12.78 18.87 -8.73
CA SER A 196 12.91 20.33 -8.56
C SER A 196 11.58 21.00 -8.18
N LEU A 197 10.49 20.66 -8.88
CA LEU A 197 9.15 21.15 -8.57
C LEU A 197 8.74 20.90 -7.11
N MET A 198 9.04 19.71 -6.60
CA MET A 198 8.69 19.33 -5.23
C MET A 198 9.57 20.05 -4.20
N LEU A 199 10.87 20.16 -4.47
CA LEU A 199 11.80 20.88 -3.58
C LEU A 199 11.49 22.38 -3.53
N GLU A 200 11.19 23.02 -4.67
CA GLU A 200 10.75 24.42 -4.72
C GLU A 200 9.45 24.69 -3.96
N ALA A 201 8.60 23.67 -3.84
CA ALA A 201 7.34 23.73 -3.10
C ALA A 201 7.47 23.30 -1.62
N ASP A 202 8.68 23.06 -1.13
CA ASP A 202 8.96 22.54 0.24
C ASP A 202 8.17 21.25 0.56
N CYS A 203 8.03 20.39 -0.45
CA CYS A 203 7.33 19.12 -0.36
C CYS A 203 8.27 17.97 0.01
N ILE A 204 7.75 17.01 0.75
CA ILE A 204 8.45 15.74 1.03
C ILE A 204 8.57 14.90 -0.26
N ILE A 205 9.72 14.23 -0.43
CA ILE A 205 9.94 13.28 -1.51
C ILE A 205 10.28 11.92 -0.92
N ASN A 206 9.40 10.93 -1.14
CA ASN A 206 9.59 9.57 -0.67
C ASN A 206 10.48 8.77 -1.63
N GLY A 207 11.21 7.82 -1.08
CA GLY A 207 12.18 7.06 -1.84
C GLY A 207 12.00 5.54 -1.77
N HIS A 208 12.58 4.91 -2.78
CA HIS A 208 12.63 3.47 -2.99
C HIS A 208 13.99 3.13 -3.60
N THR A 209 14.89 2.53 -2.81
CA THR A 209 16.29 2.33 -3.19
C THR A 209 16.68 0.85 -3.28
N ALA A 210 15.76 -0.02 -3.74
CA ALA A 210 16.08 -1.43 -3.94
C ALA A 210 17.32 -1.61 -4.84
N GLY A 211 18.36 -2.26 -4.33
CA GLY A 211 19.61 -2.52 -5.06
C GLY A 211 20.53 -1.31 -5.27
N ALA A 212 20.22 -0.13 -4.73
CA ALA A 212 21.11 1.01 -4.74
C ALA A 212 22.02 1.02 -3.50
N SER A 213 23.31 1.27 -3.68
CA SER A 213 24.33 1.40 -2.65
C SER A 213 25.42 2.37 -3.07
N ASP A 214 26.28 2.76 -2.14
CA ASP A 214 27.46 3.60 -2.37
C ASP A 214 27.16 4.85 -3.19
N LYS A 215 27.94 5.14 -4.25
CA LYS A 215 27.78 6.34 -5.09
C LYS A 215 26.37 6.52 -5.67
N LYS A 216 25.66 5.41 -5.97
CA LYS A 216 24.28 5.46 -6.49
C LYS A 216 23.31 5.96 -5.41
N LEU A 217 23.47 5.46 -4.19
CA LEU A 217 22.65 5.90 -3.05
C LEU A 217 22.95 7.36 -2.68
N ASN A 218 24.23 7.77 -2.68
CA ASN A 218 24.64 9.16 -2.47
C ASN A 218 24.01 10.11 -3.53
N ALA A 219 24.09 9.74 -4.82
CA ALA A 219 23.46 10.53 -5.90
C ALA A 219 21.93 10.63 -5.75
N TYR A 220 21.29 9.58 -5.30
CA TYR A 220 19.85 9.55 -5.03
C TYR A 220 19.46 10.47 -3.87
N ILE A 221 20.16 10.38 -2.74
CA ILE A 221 19.93 11.22 -1.56
C ILE A 221 20.20 12.70 -1.85
N SER A 222 21.28 13.01 -2.58
CA SER A 222 21.61 14.40 -2.94
C SER A 222 20.58 15.06 -3.85
N SER A 223 19.64 14.28 -4.39
CA SER A 223 18.48 14.78 -5.16
C SER A 223 17.27 15.15 -4.27
N GLY A 224 17.45 15.18 -2.94
CA GLY A 224 16.41 15.57 -1.97
C GLY A 224 15.48 14.43 -1.52
N ILE A 225 15.81 13.18 -1.84
CA ILE A 225 15.00 12.00 -1.49
C ILE A 225 15.55 11.40 -0.20
N LEU A 226 14.79 11.51 0.91
CA LEU A 226 15.31 11.28 2.26
C LEU A 226 14.70 10.07 2.99
N SER A 227 13.91 9.22 2.32
CA SER A 227 13.36 8.00 2.93
C SER A 227 13.60 6.76 2.06
N CYS A 228 13.49 5.58 2.67
CA CYS A 228 13.49 4.31 1.97
C CYS A 228 12.79 3.24 2.80
N HIS A 229 11.98 2.39 2.14
CA HIS A 229 11.31 1.23 2.75
C HIS A 229 11.84 -0.10 2.20
N GLU A 230 12.90 -0.09 1.37
CA GLU A 230 13.44 -1.26 0.67
C GLU A 230 14.60 -2.02 1.35
N PRO A 231 15.21 -1.58 2.47
CA PRO A 231 16.22 -2.39 3.15
C PRO A 231 15.64 -3.73 3.60
N ILE A 232 16.37 -4.81 3.27
CA ILE A 232 15.96 -6.20 3.58
C ILE A 232 16.83 -6.82 4.69
N ASN A 233 17.89 -6.13 5.07
CA ASN A 233 18.81 -6.55 6.13
C ASN A 233 19.41 -5.33 6.84
N PHE A 234 20.08 -5.60 7.95
CA PHE A 234 20.64 -4.56 8.79
C PHE A 234 21.71 -3.70 8.09
N ASP A 235 22.58 -4.29 7.27
CA ASP A 235 23.66 -3.54 6.62
C ASP A 235 23.10 -2.47 5.68
N GLN A 236 22.02 -2.79 4.97
CA GLN A 236 21.31 -1.82 4.14
C GLN A 236 20.61 -0.73 4.98
N VAL A 237 20.02 -1.08 6.13
CA VAL A 237 19.47 -0.10 7.08
C VAL A 237 20.56 0.84 7.55
N LEU A 238 21.69 0.31 8.02
CA LEU A 238 22.78 1.08 8.58
C LEU A 238 23.42 2.02 7.55
N GLU A 239 23.60 1.58 6.31
CA GLU A 239 24.10 2.41 5.21
C GLU A 239 23.22 3.65 5.02
N ARG A 240 21.90 3.48 4.98
CA ARG A 240 20.93 4.57 4.78
C ARG A 240 20.89 5.53 5.97
N LEU A 241 20.88 4.99 7.20
CA LEU A 241 20.93 5.82 8.41
C LEU A 241 22.21 6.67 8.49
N ARG A 242 23.38 6.09 8.16
CA ARG A 242 24.67 6.81 8.11
C ARG A 242 24.67 7.96 7.11
N LEU A 243 23.89 7.84 6.04
CA LEU A 243 23.71 8.89 5.03
C LEU A 243 22.53 9.85 5.35
N GLY A 244 21.94 9.74 6.53
CA GLY A 244 20.90 10.65 7.00
C GLY A 244 19.48 10.34 6.49
N MET A 245 19.26 9.20 5.85
CA MET A 245 17.90 8.79 5.43
C MET A 245 17.05 8.35 6.61
N TRP A 246 15.74 8.47 6.43
CA TRP A 246 14.74 7.78 7.23
C TRP A 246 14.50 6.38 6.65
N VAL A 247 14.39 5.39 7.52
CA VAL A 247 14.16 4.00 7.11
C VAL A 247 12.81 3.52 7.65
N MET A 248 11.94 3.08 6.75
CA MET A 248 10.67 2.47 7.04
C MET A 248 10.83 0.96 6.91
N MET A 249 10.87 0.23 8.03
CA MET A 249 11.02 -1.23 8.04
C MET A 249 9.68 -1.87 7.70
N ARG A 250 9.66 -2.71 6.65
CA ARG A 250 8.43 -3.33 6.18
C ARG A 250 7.98 -4.54 6.99
N GLU A 251 6.70 -4.59 7.27
CA GLU A 251 6.00 -5.77 7.79
C GLU A 251 4.59 -5.81 7.20
N GLY A 252 4.49 -6.10 5.90
CA GLY A 252 3.26 -6.14 5.14
C GLY A 252 3.07 -7.44 4.38
N SER A 253 2.17 -7.44 3.41
CA SER A 253 1.83 -8.66 2.65
C SER A 253 2.87 -9.04 1.60
N ILE A 254 3.60 -8.09 1.04
CA ILE A 254 4.62 -8.36 0.02
C ILE A 254 5.92 -8.81 0.68
N ARG A 255 6.29 -8.16 1.80
CA ARG A 255 7.54 -8.45 2.51
C ARG A 255 7.39 -8.26 4.01
N ARG A 256 8.16 -9.07 4.78
CA ARG A 256 8.22 -9.06 6.24
C ARG A 256 9.69 -9.10 6.66
N ASP A 257 10.25 -7.92 6.90
CA ASP A 257 11.69 -7.75 7.07
C ASP A 257 12.09 -7.55 8.55
N LEU A 258 11.14 -7.40 9.49
CA LEU A 258 11.45 -7.08 10.90
C LEU A 258 12.29 -8.16 11.58
N LYS A 259 12.02 -9.44 11.31
CA LYS A 259 12.77 -10.56 11.92
C LYS A 259 14.25 -10.56 11.56
N GLU A 260 14.58 -10.12 10.35
CA GLU A 260 15.97 -10.01 9.88
C GLU A 260 16.65 -8.74 10.42
N ILE A 261 15.92 -7.62 10.49
CA ILE A 261 16.50 -6.31 10.78
C ILE A 261 16.61 -6.04 12.28
N ILE A 262 15.54 -6.25 13.06
CA ILE A 262 15.42 -5.81 14.46
C ILE A 262 16.51 -6.39 15.37
N PRO A 263 16.81 -7.70 15.36
CA PRO A 263 17.84 -8.26 16.24
C PRO A 263 19.21 -7.61 16.05
N ARG A 264 19.55 -7.25 14.81
CA ARG A 264 20.82 -6.59 14.47
C ARG A 264 20.81 -5.10 14.83
N VAL A 265 19.66 -4.41 14.70
CA VAL A 265 19.48 -3.03 15.18
C VAL A 265 19.75 -2.95 16.69
N LEU A 266 19.18 -3.89 17.46
CA LEU A 266 19.34 -3.94 18.91
C LEU A 266 20.78 -4.29 19.32
N SER A 267 21.37 -5.35 18.75
CA SER A 267 22.73 -5.78 19.09
C SER A 267 23.81 -4.76 18.72
N HIS A 268 23.57 -3.95 17.68
CA HIS A 268 24.47 -2.87 17.29
C HIS A 268 24.29 -1.60 18.15
N GLY A 269 23.19 -1.47 18.91
CA GLY A 269 22.86 -0.25 19.66
C GLY A 269 22.50 0.94 18.77
N THR A 270 21.86 0.69 17.64
CA THR A 270 21.45 1.75 16.68
C THR A 270 20.34 2.59 17.27
N TYR A 271 20.46 3.92 17.19
CA TYR A 271 19.39 4.84 17.56
C TYR A 271 18.17 4.69 16.65
N ILE A 272 16.98 4.70 17.26
CA ILE A 272 15.71 4.49 16.54
C ILE A 272 15.12 5.77 15.94
N ASP A 273 15.74 6.93 16.15
CA ASP A 273 15.13 8.24 15.86
C ASP A 273 14.75 8.46 14.38
N ARG A 274 15.33 7.68 13.48
CA ARG A 274 15.02 7.68 12.04
C ARG A 274 14.47 6.34 11.53
N LEU A 275 14.07 5.46 12.46
CA LEU A 275 13.42 4.20 12.13
C LEU A 275 11.90 4.32 12.27
N MET A 276 11.16 3.74 11.35
CA MET A 276 9.70 3.66 11.34
C MET A 276 9.27 2.26 10.88
N PHE A 277 8.04 1.88 11.14
CA PHE A 277 7.40 0.72 10.52
C PHE A 277 6.51 1.17 9.38
N CYS A 278 6.38 0.36 8.33
CA CYS A 278 5.37 0.55 7.29
C CYS A 278 4.82 -0.80 6.82
N SER A 279 3.63 -0.76 6.26
CA SER A 279 3.03 -1.95 5.65
C SER A 279 3.34 -2.07 4.16
N ASP A 280 3.59 -0.97 3.45
CA ASP A 280 3.74 -0.90 2.00
C ASP A 280 2.46 -1.38 1.28
N GLY A 281 2.28 -2.69 1.09
CA GLY A 281 1.04 -3.28 0.62
C GLY A 281 0.47 -4.27 1.63
N VAL A 282 -0.84 -4.20 1.88
CA VAL A 282 -1.53 -5.11 2.80
C VAL A 282 -2.76 -5.70 2.13
N ASP A 283 -2.70 -7.02 1.87
CA ASP A 283 -3.83 -7.73 1.30
C ASP A 283 -4.97 -7.98 2.32
N PRO A 284 -6.18 -8.31 1.84
CA PRO A 284 -7.33 -8.54 2.70
C PRO A 284 -7.15 -9.61 3.78
N LEU A 285 -6.46 -10.70 3.47
CA LEU A 285 -6.26 -11.82 4.40
C LEU A 285 -5.28 -11.47 5.51
N ASP A 286 -4.19 -10.80 5.18
CA ASP A 286 -3.20 -10.36 6.16
C ASP A 286 -3.78 -9.30 7.10
N LEU A 287 -4.54 -8.34 6.57
CA LEU A 287 -5.28 -7.37 7.40
C LEU A 287 -6.27 -8.05 8.35
N LYS A 288 -6.98 -9.07 7.88
CA LYS A 288 -7.92 -9.85 8.71
C LYS A 288 -7.18 -10.62 9.80
N LYS A 289 -6.07 -11.28 9.44
CA LYS A 289 -5.36 -12.24 10.30
C LYS A 289 -4.43 -11.57 11.31
N TYR A 290 -3.66 -10.60 10.86
CA TYR A 290 -2.56 -10.02 11.64
C TYR A 290 -2.89 -8.63 12.18
N GLY A 291 -3.68 -7.85 11.49
CA GLY A 291 -3.91 -6.44 11.79
C GLY A 291 -3.15 -5.51 10.83
N HIS A 292 -2.76 -4.35 11.30
CA HIS A 292 -2.06 -3.31 10.53
C HIS A 292 -0.74 -2.93 11.22
N ILE A 293 -0.50 -1.65 11.55
CA ILE A 293 0.71 -1.20 12.28
C ILE A 293 0.79 -1.75 13.71
N ASP A 294 -0.33 -2.10 14.33
CA ASP A 294 -0.36 -2.82 15.62
C ASP A 294 0.39 -4.15 15.55
N HIS A 295 0.31 -4.85 14.43
CA HIS A 295 1.10 -6.05 14.17
C HIS A 295 2.61 -5.73 14.15
N CYS A 296 3.02 -4.70 13.41
CA CYS A 296 4.43 -4.28 13.34
C CYS A 296 4.98 -3.94 14.74
N VAL A 297 4.21 -3.19 15.53
CA VAL A 297 4.57 -2.81 16.90
C VAL A 297 4.73 -4.05 17.78
N ASN A 298 3.76 -4.95 17.76
CA ASN A 298 3.80 -6.16 18.57
C ASN A 298 4.91 -7.14 18.14
N GLU A 299 5.17 -7.29 16.85
CA GLU A 299 6.30 -8.10 16.36
C GLU A 299 7.65 -7.49 16.80
N ALA A 300 7.81 -6.16 16.72
CA ALA A 300 9.01 -5.50 17.20
C ALA A 300 9.23 -5.71 18.70
N ILE A 301 8.17 -5.63 19.53
CA ILE A 301 8.23 -5.92 20.98
C ILE A 301 8.64 -7.37 21.22
N LYS A 302 8.07 -8.35 20.52
CA LYS A 302 8.46 -9.76 20.61
C LYS A 302 9.92 -10.00 20.22
N LEU A 303 10.47 -9.20 19.30
CA LEU A 303 11.86 -9.25 18.88
C LEU A 303 12.81 -8.50 19.83
N GLY A 304 12.30 -7.91 20.92
CA GLY A 304 13.08 -7.29 22.00
C GLY A 304 13.16 -5.76 21.96
N VAL A 305 12.44 -5.09 21.06
CA VAL A 305 12.33 -3.62 21.11
C VAL A 305 11.53 -3.21 22.34
N SER A 306 11.97 -2.16 23.06
CA SER A 306 11.17 -1.64 24.17
C SER A 306 9.80 -1.18 23.65
N PRO A 307 8.70 -1.43 24.39
CA PRO A 307 7.36 -1.03 23.94
C PRO A 307 7.25 0.46 23.61
N ILE A 308 7.96 1.31 24.36
CA ILE A 308 7.94 2.76 24.15
C ILE A 308 8.66 3.13 22.85
N ASP A 309 9.78 2.48 22.56
CA ASP A 309 10.50 2.68 21.30
C ASP A 309 9.68 2.18 20.11
N ALA A 310 9.00 1.03 20.23
CA ALA A 310 8.11 0.52 19.19
C ALA A 310 6.95 1.49 18.91
N ILE A 311 6.31 2.04 19.96
CA ILE A 311 5.29 3.10 19.83
C ILE A 311 5.88 4.36 19.19
N THR A 312 7.11 4.75 19.55
CA THR A 312 7.79 5.94 19.00
C THR A 312 8.03 5.79 17.51
N MET A 313 8.50 4.61 17.06
CA MET A 313 8.67 4.28 15.64
C MET A 313 7.35 4.23 14.86
N ALA A 314 6.26 3.82 15.51
CA ALA A 314 4.91 3.77 14.90
C ALA A 314 4.15 5.10 15.01
N SER A 315 4.70 6.13 15.62
CA SER A 315 3.99 7.40 15.84
C SER A 315 4.90 8.61 15.61
N LYS A 316 5.62 9.08 16.62
CA LYS A 316 6.42 10.32 16.60
C LYS A 316 7.34 10.38 15.37
N ASN A 317 8.09 9.34 15.09
CA ASN A 317 9.06 9.32 13.98
C ASN A 317 8.38 9.52 12.62
N CYS A 318 7.19 8.90 12.40
CA CYS A 318 6.42 9.07 11.17
C CYS A 318 6.02 10.54 10.94
N PHE A 319 5.53 11.21 11.99
CA PHE A 319 5.09 12.59 11.87
C PHE A 319 6.26 13.59 11.80
N ASP A 320 7.39 13.28 12.42
CA ASP A 320 8.60 14.11 12.31
C ASP A 320 9.15 14.05 10.88
N TYR A 321 9.19 12.86 10.27
CA TYR A 321 9.58 12.71 8.86
C TYR A 321 8.73 13.57 7.91
N TYR A 322 7.40 13.58 8.10
CA TYR A 322 6.47 14.33 7.26
C TYR A 322 6.28 15.81 7.67
N ASN A 323 7.14 16.36 8.55
CA ASN A 323 7.03 17.73 9.08
C ASN A 323 5.68 18.04 9.76
N LEU A 324 4.97 17.00 10.23
CA LEU A 324 3.69 17.11 10.93
C LEU A 324 3.83 17.04 12.47
N GLY A 325 5.05 16.87 12.97
CA GLY A 325 5.36 16.74 14.39
C GLY A 325 4.85 17.88 15.26
N LYS A 326 4.63 19.09 14.72
CA LYS A 326 3.98 20.20 15.44
C LYS A 326 2.54 19.89 15.86
N ASN A 327 1.84 19.03 15.12
CA ASN A 327 0.42 18.75 15.33
C ASN A 327 0.12 17.33 15.81
N LEU A 328 0.95 16.35 15.51
CA LEU A 328 0.67 14.91 15.68
C LEU A 328 1.90 14.17 16.25
N GLY A 329 1.75 12.89 16.53
CA GLY A 329 2.84 11.98 16.87
C GLY A 329 3.24 11.95 18.35
N GLY A 330 2.51 12.65 19.23
CA GLY A 330 2.78 12.59 20.66
C GLY A 330 1.67 13.21 21.50
N ILE A 331 1.71 13.00 22.81
CA ILE A 331 0.77 13.57 23.75
C ILE A 331 1.43 14.77 24.42
N ALA A 332 1.08 15.97 23.95
CA ALA A 332 1.61 17.23 24.48
C ALA A 332 0.63 18.40 24.19
N PRO A 333 0.67 19.48 24.98
CA PRO A 333 -0.17 20.67 24.72
C PRO A 333 -0.02 21.21 23.30
N GLY A 334 -1.15 21.57 22.69
CA GLY A 334 -1.24 22.05 21.31
C GLY A 334 -1.39 20.97 20.25
N LYS A 335 -1.06 19.71 20.52
CA LYS A 335 -1.22 18.61 19.57
C LYS A 335 -2.67 18.17 19.42
N LEU A 336 -2.99 17.59 18.29
CA LEU A 336 -4.27 16.92 18.03
C LEU A 336 -4.39 15.68 18.93
N ALA A 337 -5.57 15.47 19.49
CA ALA A 337 -5.83 14.39 20.42
C ALA A 337 -6.15 13.08 19.70
N ASP A 338 -5.16 12.52 18.98
CA ASP A 338 -5.20 11.21 18.36
C ASP A 338 -4.51 10.22 19.32
N LEU A 339 -5.30 9.39 20.00
CA LEU A 339 -4.89 8.68 21.21
C LEU A 339 -5.34 7.23 21.17
N LEU A 340 -4.53 6.34 21.74
CA LEU A 340 -4.85 4.94 21.99
C LEU A 340 -4.89 4.66 23.47
N VAL A 341 -5.87 3.87 23.90
CA VAL A 341 -5.95 3.31 25.26
C VAL A 341 -5.84 1.79 25.15
N PHE A 342 -4.97 1.18 25.95
CA PHE A 342 -4.73 -0.26 25.99
C PHE A 342 -4.34 -0.72 27.40
N ASP A 343 -4.37 -2.05 27.65
CA ASP A 343 -4.24 -2.59 29.01
C ASP A 343 -2.78 -2.82 29.43
N GLU A 344 -1.89 -3.22 28.51
CA GLU A 344 -0.51 -3.63 28.83
C GLU A 344 0.48 -3.25 27.72
N LEU A 345 1.76 -3.11 28.10
CA LEU A 345 2.84 -2.77 27.16
C LEU A 345 3.44 -4.00 26.47
N SER A 346 3.30 -5.18 27.02
CA SER A 346 3.84 -6.43 26.49
C SER A 346 3.14 -6.89 25.20
N SER A 347 1.86 -6.48 25.05
CA SER A 347 1.04 -6.76 23.88
C SER A 347 0.01 -5.64 23.68
N ILE A 348 0.26 -4.78 22.72
CA ILE A 348 -0.56 -3.59 22.51
C ILE A 348 -1.79 -3.94 21.67
N VAL A 349 -2.94 -4.05 22.36
CA VAL A 349 -4.25 -4.26 21.76
C VAL A 349 -5.11 -3.03 22.04
N PRO A 350 -5.46 -2.21 21.03
CA PRO A 350 -6.25 -1.00 21.23
C PRO A 350 -7.63 -1.31 21.80
N ARG A 351 -7.93 -0.80 23.02
CA ARG A 351 -9.26 -0.88 23.65
C ARG A 351 -10.13 0.29 23.27
N ARG A 352 -9.54 1.48 23.19
CA ARG A 352 -10.24 2.69 22.74
C ARG A 352 -9.30 3.48 21.83
N VAL A 353 -9.86 3.99 20.75
CA VAL A 353 -9.15 4.82 19.77
C VAL A 353 -9.87 6.15 19.66
N PHE A 354 -9.12 7.23 19.83
CA PHE A 354 -9.62 8.59 19.70
C PHE A 354 -8.92 9.30 18.54
N VAL A 355 -9.69 10.03 17.75
CA VAL A 355 -9.17 10.91 16.68
C VAL A 355 -9.72 12.31 16.90
N GLY A 356 -8.83 13.28 17.13
CA GLY A 356 -9.21 14.65 17.49
C GLY A 356 -10.11 14.68 18.75
N GLY A 357 -9.77 13.89 19.77
CA GLY A 357 -10.52 13.81 21.04
C GLY A 357 -11.87 13.06 20.95
N LYS A 358 -12.27 12.59 19.79
CA LYS A 358 -13.53 11.84 19.59
C LYS A 358 -13.25 10.35 19.60
N LEU A 359 -14.01 9.60 20.40
CA LEU A 359 -13.97 8.14 20.42
C LEU A 359 -14.48 7.60 19.07
N VAL A 360 -13.62 6.88 18.34
CA VAL A 360 -13.94 6.34 17.00
C VAL A 360 -14.02 4.82 16.96
N ALA A 361 -13.27 4.14 17.85
CA ALA A 361 -13.36 2.69 18.03
C ALA A 361 -13.27 2.33 19.52
N SER A 362 -13.99 1.28 19.93
CA SER A 362 -14.00 0.76 21.30
C SER A 362 -14.19 -0.74 21.29
N ASN A 363 -13.35 -1.47 22.03
CA ASN A 363 -13.43 -2.91 22.22
C ASN A 363 -13.66 -3.70 20.91
N GLY A 364 -12.84 -3.42 19.89
CA GLY A 364 -12.90 -4.11 18.59
C GLY A 364 -14.07 -3.71 17.69
N SER A 365 -14.80 -2.62 18.02
CA SER A 365 -15.93 -2.14 17.22
C SER A 365 -15.83 -0.66 16.91
N ILE A 366 -16.26 -0.25 15.71
CA ILE A 366 -16.38 1.15 15.32
C ILE A 366 -17.58 1.77 16.01
N VAL A 367 -17.38 2.89 16.71
CA VAL A 367 -18.42 3.53 17.54
C VAL A 367 -19.53 4.17 16.70
N SER A 368 -19.20 4.73 15.54
CA SER A 368 -20.16 5.37 14.67
C SER A 368 -19.95 4.95 13.21
N PRO A 369 -21.01 4.68 12.45
CA PRO A 369 -20.88 4.27 11.05
C PRO A 369 -20.06 5.26 10.22
N ILE A 370 -19.07 4.75 9.50
CA ILE A 370 -18.27 5.54 8.55
C ILE A 370 -19.05 5.65 7.24
N LYS A 371 -19.46 6.86 6.89
CA LYS A 371 -20.24 7.09 5.67
C LYS A 371 -19.38 6.90 4.41
N LYS A 372 -19.83 6.03 3.50
CA LYS A 372 -19.28 5.94 2.14
C LYS A 372 -19.65 7.18 1.35
N LYS A 373 -18.71 7.71 0.58
CA LYS A 373 -18.99 8.77 -0.38
C LYS A 373 -19.50 8.18 -1.69
N THR A 374 -20.28 8.98 -2.44
CA THR A 374 -20.74 8.60 -3.77
C THR A 374 -19.54 8.42 -4.71
N ILE A 375 -19.52 7.30 -5.42
CA ILE A 375 -18.53 6.97 -6.43
C ILE A 375 -19.03 7.46 -7.80
N PRO A 376 -18.29 8.33 -8.50
CA PRO A 376 -18.69 8.80 -9.83
C PRO A 376 -18.80 7.64 -10.84
N PRO A 377 -19.82 7.63 -11.72
CA PRO A 377 -20.02 6.53 -12.66
C PRO A 377 -18.83 6.27 -13.61
N TRP A 378 -18.08 7.31 -13.97
CA TRP A 378 -16.98 7.19 -14.93
C TRP A 378 -15.85 6.27 -14.44
N ILE A 379 -15.57 6.25 -13.12
CA ILE A 379 -14.50 5.43 -12.55
C ILE A 379 -14.85 3.93 -12.48
N LYS A 380 -16.14 3.63 -12.66
CA LYS A 380 -16.68 2.27 -12.82
C LYS A 380 -16.71 1.79 -14.27
N LYS A 381 -16.11 2.54 -15.21
CA LYS A 381 -16.07 2.23 -16.65
C LYS A 381 -14.66 2.44 -17.18
N THR A 382 -13.70 1.79 -16.54
CA THR A 382 -12.28 1.96 -16.83
C THR A 382 -11.64 0.80 -17.59
N VAL A 383 -12.31 -0.36 -17.65
CA VAL A 383 -11.92 -1.46 -18.52
C VAL A 383 -12.48 -1.17 -19.91
N LYS A 384 -11.61 -0.65 -20.81
CA LYS A 384 -11.99 -0.14 -22.12
C LYS A 384 -12.00 -1.18 -23.25
N LEU A 385 -11.82 -2.43 -22.91
CA LEU A 385 -11.91 -3.53 -23.87
C LEU A 385 -13.36 -3.69 -24.34
N ARG A 386 -13.62 -3.44 -25.63
CA ARG A 386 -14.97 -3.47 -26.21
C ARG A 386 -15.27 -4.75 -26.97
N LYS A 387 -14.27 -5.61 -27.17
CA LYS A 387 -14.39 -6.86 -27.91
C LYS A 387 -14.92 -7.96 -26.98
N LYS A 388 -15.81 -8.81 -27.48
CA LYS A 388 -16.10 -10.10 -26.86
C LYS A 388 -15.01 -11.08 -27.31
N PHE A 389 -14.26 -11.62 -26.38
CA PHE A 389 -13.19 -12.58 -26.62
C PHE A 389 -13.76 -13.95 -26.96
N SER A 390 -13.07 -14.65 -27.84
CA SER A 390 -13.24 -16.07 -28.18
C SER A 390 -11.93 -16.81 -27.95
N TYR A 391 -11.93 -18.14 -28.02
CA TYR A 391 -10.72 -18.94 -27.91
C TYR A 391 -9.64 -18.53 -28.93
N LYS A 392 -10.04 -18.09 -30.15
CA LYS A 392 -9.13 -17.63 -31.20
C LYS A 392 -8.25 -16.43 -30.81
N ASP A 393 -8.70 -15.67 -29.84
CA ASP A 393 -7.97 -14.48 -29.35
C ASP A 393 -6.79 -14.85 -28.42
N PHE A 394 -6.64 -16.14 -28.12
CA PHE A 394 -5.58 -16.70 -27.28
C PHE A 394 -4.71 -17.73 -28.02
N GLU A 395 -4.90 -17.87 -29.34
CA GLU A 395 -4.09 -18.78 -30.17
C GLU A 395 -2.74 -18.18 -30.51
N ILE A 396 -1.68 -18.97 -30.43
CA ILE A 396 -0.36 -18.71 -31.00
C ILE A 396 -0.20 -19.57 -32.24
N LYS A 397 -0.09 -18.95 -33.42
CA LYS A 397 -0.09 -19.67 -34.68
C LYS A 397 1.30 -20.16 -35.08
N SER A 398 1.37 -21.44 -35.48
CA SER A 398 2.52 -22.05 -36.14
C SER A 398 2.06 -23.12 -37.14
N LYS A 399 2.78 -23.28 -38.25
CA LYS A 399 2.57 -24.34 -39.23
C LYS A 399 3.42 -25.60 -38.95
N SER A 400 4.41 -25.48 -38.06
CA SER A 400 5.25 -26.60 -37.65
C SER A 400 4.48 -27.53 -36.72
N SER A 401 4.73 -28.82 -36.72
CA SER A 401 4.10 -29.79 -35.81
C SER A 401 4.52 -29.59 -34.35
N SER A 402 5.70 -29.04 -34.12
CA SER A 402 6.20 -28.59 -32.82
C SER A 402 6.99 -27.32 -32.96
N VAL A 403 7.14 -26.57 -31.88
CA VAL A 403 7.91 -25.32 -31.81
C VAL A 403 8.71 -25.24 -30.52
N SER A 404 9.87 -24.62 -30.61
CA SER A 404 10.63 -24.23 -29.42
C SER A 404 10.04 -22.92 -28.88
N ALA A 405 9.31 -23.01 -27.78
CA ALA A 405 8.62 -21.90 -27.15
C ALA A 405 9.48 -21.24 -26.07
N ASN A 406 9.58 -19.91 -26.12
CA ASN A 406 10.14 -19.12 -25.03
C ASN A 406 9.11 -18.97 -23.92
N THR A 407 9.44 -19.35 -22.70
CA THR A 407 8.55 -19.32 -21.55
C THR A 407 8.95 -18.27 -20.51
N ILE A 408 7.97 -17.73 -19.80
CA ILE A 408 8.17 -17.00 -18.55
C ILE A 408 8.16 -18.03 -17.44
N LYS A 409 9.34 -18.49 -17.04
CA LYS A 409 9.49 -19.51 -16.00
C LYS A 409 9.43 -18.89 -14.62
N MET A 410 8.52 -19.38 -13.78
CA MET A 410 8.32 -18.88 -12.44
C MET A 410 9.19 -19.60 -11.42
N ASN A 411 10.03 -18.86 -10.70
CA ASN A 411 10.81 -19.35 -9.56
C ASN A 411 10.11 -19.04 -8.21
N SER A 412 9.26 -18.02 -8.20
CA SER A 412 8.33 -17.68 -7.12
C SER A 412 7.14 -16.91 -7.71
N GLU A 413 6.21 -16.46 -6.89
CA GLU A 413 5.09 -15.60 -7.32
C GLU A 413 5.56 -14.29 -7.97
N ILE A 414 6.81 -13.89 -7.74
CA ILE A 414 7.35 -12.58 -8.12
C ILE A 414 8.54 -12.71 -9.09
N ILE A 415 9.39 -13.72 -8.87
CA ILE A 415 10.65 -13.89 -9.59
C ILE A 415 10.45 -14.81 -10.78
N THR A 416 10.87 -14.32 -11.96
CA THR A 416 10.81 -15.07 -13.22
C THR A 416 12.20 -15.18 -13.87
N GLU A 417 12.33 -16.12 -14.79
CA GLU A 417 13.47 -16.25 -15.70
C GLU A 417 13.01 -16.67 -17.11
N LEU A 418 13.88 -16.62 -18.09
CA LEU A 418 13.61 -17.12 -19.42
C LEU A 418 13.78 -18.65 -19.41
N GLY A 419 12.70 -19.37 -19.78
CA GLY A 419 12.72 -20.78 -20.07
C GLY A 419 12.57 -21.05 -21.56
N THR A 420 12.77 -22.31 -21.97
CA THR A 420 12.52 -22.79 -23.33
C THR A 420 12.00 -24.23 -23.25
N VAL A 421 10.86 -24.49 -23.92
CA VAL A 421 10.18 -25.79 -23.89
C VAL A 421 9.70 -26.13 -25.31
N GLU A 422 9.82 -27.40 -25.72
CA GLU A 422 9.21 -27.86 -26.98
C GLU A 422 7.71 -28.09 -26.77
N LEU A 423 6.88 -27.44 -27.59
CA LEU A 423 5.43 -27.52 -27.52
C LEU A 423 4.84 -28.04 -28.83
N GLU A 424 3.82 -28.88 -28.72
CA GLU A 424 3.06 -29.39 -29.86
C GLU A 424 2.16 -28.34 -30.47
N THR A 425 1.96 -28.45 -31.78
CA THR A 425 1.01 -27.66 -32.55
C THR A 425 -0.13 -28.51 -33.06
N LYS A 426 -1.36 -28.07 -32.87
CA LYS A 426 -2.56 -28.71 -33.40
C LYS A 426 -3.47 -27.70 -34.07
N ASN A 427 -3.89 -27.96 -35.30
CA ASN A 427 -4.71 -27.05 -36.11
C ASN A 427 -4.06 -25.64 -36.20
N ASP A 428 -2.77 -25.61 -36.49
CA ASP A 428 -1.94 -24.39 -36.55
C ASP A 428 -1.89 -23.58 -35.24
N ASN A 429 -2.29 -24.14 -34.09
CA ASN A 429 -2.23 -23.49 -32.78
C ASN A 429 -1.27 -24.23 -31.86
N VAL A 430 -0.30 -23.51 -31.30
CA VAL A 430 0.64 -24.05 -30.30
C VAL A 430 -0.11 -24.27 -28.98
N LEU A 431 -0.09 -25.49 -28.48
CA LEU A 431 -0.84 -25.88 -27.28
C LEU A 431 -0.01 -25.65 -26.01
N PRO A 432 -0.66 -25.34 -24.88
CA PRO A 432 -0.04 -25.47 -23.56
C PRO A 432 0.20 -26.96 -23.25
N SER A 433 1.14 -27.26 -22.36
CA SER A 433 1.47 -28.64 -21.95
C SER A 433 1.27 -28.83 -20.45
N LYS A 434 0.39 -29.75 -20.09
CA LYS A 434 0.18 -30.10 -18.67
C LYS A 434 1.36 -30.90 -18.11
N GLU A 435 1.99 -31.74 -18.94
CA GLU A 435 3.14 -32.55 -18.55
C GLU A 435 4.34 -31.70 -18.18
N GLU A 436 4.60 -30.64 -18.97
CA GLU A 436 5.70 -29.68 -18.77
C GLU A 436 5.30 -28.51 -17.85
N ASP A 437 4.09 -28.52 -17.27
CA ASP A 437 3.53 -27.40 -16.48
C ASP A 437 3.63 -26.06 -17.23
N VAL A 438 3.33 -26.05 -18.52
CA VAL A 438 3.33 -24.86 -19.37
C VAL A 438 1.90 -24.42 -19.68
N TRP A 439 1.62 -23.17 -19.36
CA TRP A 439 0.34 -22.49 -19.48
C TRP A 439 0.40 -21.41 -20.55
N LYS A 440 -0.71 -21.01 -21.13
CA LYS A 440 -0.80 -19.75 -21.86
C LYS A 440 -0.94 -18.59 -20.90
N VAL A 441 -0.31 -17.46 -21.25
CA VAL A 441 -0.50 -16.18 -20.57
C VAL A 441 -0.73 -15.08 -21.62
N ALA A 442 -1.71 -14.23 -21.37
CA ALA A 442 -2.06 -13.12 -22.25
C ALA A 442 -2.16 -11.81 -21.47
N ALA A 443 -1.73 -10.72 -22.10
CA ALA A 443 -1.85 -9.37 -21.58
C ALA A 443 -2.60 -8.48 -22.59
N PHE A 444 -3.64 -7.76 -22.14
CA PHE A 444 -4.47 -6.88 -22.94
C PHE A 444 -4.52 -5.47 -22.34
N ASP A 445 -4.42 -4.45 -23.19
CA ASP A 445 -4.58 -3.05 -22.78
C ASP A 445 -6.02 -2.73 -22.37
N ARG A 446 -6.32 -2.81 -21.08
CA ARG A 446 -7.63 -2.43 -20.54
C ARG A 446 -7.78 -0.93 -20.28
N THR A 447 -6.68 -0.18 -20.27
CA THR A 447 -6.63 1.23 -19.87
C THR A 447 -6.91 2.19 -21.02
N PHE A 448 -6.31 1.95 -22.20
CA PHE A 448 -6.50 2.76 -23.39
C PHE A 448 -7.44 2.09 -24.41
N GLY A 449 -7.58 0.76 -24.31
CA GLY A 449 -8.46 -0.03 -25.20
C GLY A 449 -7.90 -0.14 -26.60
N THR A 450 -6.58 -0.23 -26.74
CA THR A 450 -5.95 -0.52 -28.02
C THR A 450 -6.28 -1.95 -28.46
N LYS A 451 -6.05 -2.27 -29.73
CA LYS A 451 -6.20 -3.65 -30.23
C LYS A 451 -4.97 -4.50 -29.99
N THR A 452 -3.87 -3.89 -29.53
CA THR A 452 -2.61 -4.57 -29.28
C THR A 452 -2.72 -5.45 -28.03
N HIS A 453 -2.21 -6.65 -28.13
CA HIS A 453 -2.13 -7.61 -27.03
C HIS A 453 -0.94 -8.55 -27.25
N THR A 454 -0.54 -9.21 -26.20
CA THR A 454 0.54 -10.19 -26.22
C THR A 454 0.03 -11.51 -25.66
N ILE A 455 0.43 -12.60 -26.32
CA ILE A 455 0.21 -13.96 -25.84
C ILE A 455 1.58 -14.64 -25.76
N GLY A 456 1.83 -15.37 -24.69
CA GLY A 456 3.04 -16.14 -24.45
C GLY A 456 2.78 -17.38 -23.62
N PHE A 457 3.85 -17.92 -23.07
CA PHE A 457 3.80 -19.11 -22.24
C PHE A 457 4.35 -18.82 -20.85
N LEU A 458 3.68 -19.38 -19.82
CA LEU A 458 4.05 -19.33 -18.41
C LEU A 458 4.38 -20.74 -17.95
N GLU A 459 5.55 -20.95 -17.39
CA GLU A 459 6.03 -22.26 -16.88
C GLU A 459 5.99 -22.28 -15.35
N ASN A 460 5.65 -23.43 -14.77
CA ASN A 460 5.64 -23.70 -13.33
C ASN A 460 4.48 -23.04 -12.55
N PHE A 461 3.30 -22.88 -13.13
CA PHE A 461 2.12 -22.38 -12.41
C PHE A 461 1.47 -23.48 -11.55
N GLY A 462 1.43 -24.71 -12.03
CA GLY A 462 1.11 -25.93 -11.28
C GLY A 462 -0.29 -25.99 -10.69
N SER A 463 -1.36 -25.83 -11.49
CA SER A 463 -2.74 -25.90 -10.99
C SER A 463 -3.63 -26.71 -11.93
N ASP A 464 -4.80 -27.17 -11.48
CA ASP A 464 -5.81 -27.84 -12.31
C ASP A 464 -7.06 -26.96 -12.52
N ILE A 465 -6.88 -25.64 -12.63
CA ILE A 465 -7.92 -24.72 -13.09
C ILE A 465 -7.90 -24.60 -14.61
N GLY A 466 -8.95 -24.03 -15.20
CA GLY A 466 -9.00 -23.73 -16.62
C GLY A 466 -8.36 -22.40 -16.96
N ALA A 467 -8.70 -21.34 -16.21
CA ALA A 467 -8.10 -20.02 -16.32
C ALA A 467 -8.17 -19.21 -15.02
N PHE A 468 -7.19 -18.31 -14.88
CA PHE A 468 -7.14 -17.27 -13.87
C PHE A 468 -6.88 -15.91 -14.53
N ALA A 469 -7.72 -14.92 -14.26
CA ALA A 469 -7.55 -13.59 -14.83
C ALA A 469 -7.62 -12.48 -13.77
N SER A 470 -6.89 -11.40 -13.99
CA SER A 470 -6.83 -10.22 -13.13
C SER A 470 -6.75 -8.93 -13.93
N THR A 471 -7.52 -7.91 -13.51
CA THR A 471 -7.33 -6.52 -13.92
C THR A 471 -6.44 -5.73 -12.96
N TRP A 472 -6.10 -6.30 -11.82
CA TRP A 472 -5.17 -5.72 -10.87
C TRP A 472 -3.76 -6.21 -11.22
N SER A 473 -2.95 -5.32 -11.77
CA SER A 473 -1.56 -5.58 -12.15
C SER A 473 -0.74 -4.32 -11.90
N PHE A 474 0.43 -4.45 -11.22
CA PHE A 474 1.19 -3.30 -10.74
C PHE A 474 1.54 -2.35 -11.90
N HIS A 475 1.09 -1.12 -11.73
CA HIS A 475 1.41 0.10 -12.46
C HIS A 475 1.05 0.08 -13.96
N GLU A 476 1.05 -1.06 -14.62
CA GLU A 476 0.69 -1.15 -16.04
C GLU A 476 -0.81 -1.28 -16.26
N ASN A 477 -1.51 -1.90 -15.30
CA ASN A 477 -2.97 -2.13 -15.34
C ASN A 477 -3.46 -2.89 -16.56
N ASP A 478 -2.68 -3.84 -17.05
CA ASP A 478 -3.11 -4.77 -18.10
C ASP A 478 -4.13 -5.78 -17.55
N LEU A 479 -5.04 -6.24 -18.39
CA LEU A 479 -5.79 -7.45 -18.11
C LEU A 479 -4.87 -8.63 -18.37
N ILE A 480 -4.44 -9.32 -17.32
CA ILE A 480 -3.63 -10.53 -17.40
C ILE A 480 -4.54 -11.76 -17.32
N VAL A 481 -4.36 -12.70 -18.25
CA VAL A 481 -5.13 -13.95 -18.30
C VAL A 481 -4.15 -15.10 -18.41
N ILE A 482 -4.19 -16.03 -17.46
CA ILE A 482 -3.39 -17.27 -17.42
C ILE A 482 -4.36 -18.43 -17.61
N GLY A 483 -4.04 -19.40 -18.48
CA GLY A 483 -4.95 -20.53 -18.67
C GLY A 483 -4.33 -21.77 -19.30
N SER A 484 -4.93 -22.92 -18.99
CA SER A 484 -4.61 -24.22 -19.56
C SER A 484 -5.38 -24.49 -20.87
N ASN A 485 -6.40 -23.68 -21.16
CA ASN A 485 -7.15 -23.73 -22.41
C ASN A 485 -7.76 -22.38 -22.76
N GLU A 486 -7.90 -22.10 -24.04
CA GLU A 486 -8.30 -20.79 -24.59
C GLU A 486 -9.79 -20.48 -24.35
N GLU A 487 -10.66 -21.48 -24.21
CA GLU A 487 -12.10 -21.28 -23.98
C GLU A 487 -12.35 -20.72 -22.56
N ASP A 488 -11.66 -21.28 -21.56
CA ASP A 488 -11.72 -20.77 -20.19
C ASP A 488 -11.05 -19.40 -20.06
N MET A 489 -9.95 -19.15 -20.80
CA MET A 489 -9.32 -17.83 -20.89
C MET A 489 -10.28 -16.78 -21.45
N ALA A 490 -10.99 -17.10 -22.53
CA ALA A 490 -12.01 -16.22 -23.11
C ALA A 490 -13.16 -15.96 -22.14
N THR A 491 -13.60 -16.98 -21.41
CA THR A 491 -14.65 -16.86 -20.39
C THR A 491 -14.22 -15.94 -19.26
N ALA A 492 -12.99 -16.08 -18.75
CA ALA A 492 -12.43 -15.28 -17.69
C ALA A 492 -12.29 -13.80 -18.11
N ALA A 493 -11.72 -13.54 -19.30
CA ALA A 493 -11.57 -12.19 -19.82
C ALA A 493 -12.93 -11.49 -20.00
N ASN A 494 -13.91 -12.17 -20.61
CA ASN A 494 -15.25 -11.62 -20.83
C ASN A 494 -15.99 -11.32 -19.52
N HIS A 495 -15.79 -12.15 -18.48
CA HIS A 495 -16.35 -11.89 -17.16
C HIS A 495 -15.81 -10.58 -16.57
N LEU A 496 -14.49 -10.41 -16.54
CA LEU A 496 -13.87 -9.19 -15.98
C LEU A 496 -14.20 -7.92 -16.78
N ILE A 497 -14.38 -8.02 -18.09
CA ILE A 497 -14.85 -6.89 -18.90
C ILE A 497 -16.28 -6.49 -18.50
N LYS A 498 -17.17 -7.47 -18.31
CA LYS A 498 -18.56 -7.23 -17.89
C LYS A 498 -18.62 -6.59 -16.51
N GLU A 499 -17.86 -7.13 -15.55
CA GLU A 499 -17.82 -6.64 -14.16
C GLU A 499 -16.96 -5.37 -13.98
N GLN A 500 -16.27 -4.92 -15.04
CA GLN A 500 -15.38 -3.75 -15.05
C GLN A 500 -14.19 -3.88 -14.10
N GLY A 501 -13.74 -5.10 -13.85
CA GLY A 501 -12.52 -5.43 -13.12
C GLY A 501 -12.70 -6.45 -12.01
N GLY A 502 -11.59 -7.01 -11.60
CA GLY A 502 -11.53 -8.02 -10.55
C GLY A 502 -10.47 -9.08 -10.77
N LEU A 503 -10.62 -10.16 -10.00
CA LEU A 503 -9.92 -11.43 -10.16
C LEU A 503 -10.97 -12.52 -10.39
N VAL A 504 -10.72 -13.48 -11.27
CA VAL A 504 -11.67 -14.56 -11.55
C VAL A 504 -10.94 -15.87 -11.85
N VAL A 505 -11.46 -16.97 -11.29
CA VAL A 505 -11.03 -18.34 -11.58
C VAL A 505 -12.14 -19.03 -12.36
N VAL A 506 -11.78 -19.67 -13.48
CA VAL A 506 -12.69 -20.39 -14.36
C VAL A 506 -12.21 -21.83 -14.52
N LYS A 507 -13.14 -22.77 -14.57
CA LYS A 507 -12.92 -24.18 -14.96
C LYS A 507 -14.14 -24.69 -15.69
N ASP A 508 -13.95 -25.33 -16.85
CA ASP A 508 -15.00 -25.89 -17.69
C ASP A 508 -16.08 -24.83 -18.07
N LYS A 509 -15.63 -23.64 -18.47
CA LYS A 509 -16.47 -22.47 -18.84
C LYS A 509 -17.36 -21.95 -17.70
N LYS A 510 -17.11 -22.38 -16.46
CA LYS A 510 -17.86 -21.97 -15.27
C LYS A 510 -16.96 -21.17 -14.33
N ILE A 511 -17.49 -20.06 -13.84
CA ILE A 511 -16.82 -19.26 -12.82
C ILE A 511 -16.84 -20.07 -11.52
N LYS A 512 -15.66 -20.34 -10.96
CA LYS A 512 -15.49 -21.04 -9.68
C LYS A 512 -15.46 -20.04 -8.52
N SER A 513 -14.73 -18.95 -8.68
CA SER A 513 -14.64 -17.87 -7.70
C SER A 513 -14.31 -16.56 -8.40
N ASN A 514 -14.70 -15.43 -7.78
CA ASN A 514 -14.36 -14.11 -8.27
C ASN A 514 -14.27 -13.09 -7.14
N LEU A 515 -13.41 -12.10 -7.32
CA LEU A 515 -13.34 -10.86 -6.56
C LEU A 515 -13.69 -9.70 -7.47
N GLU A 516 -14.72 -8.94 -7.14
CA GLU A 516 -15.14 -7.76 -7.90
C GLU A 516 -14.34 -6.52 -7.52
N LEU A 517 -13.65 -5.90 -8.50
CA LEU A 517 -12.88 -4.66 -8.35
C LEU A 517 -13.39 -3.61 -9.36
N ASN A 518 -14.62 -3.17 -9.18
CA ASN A 518 -15.38 -2.39 -10.14
C ASN A 518 -15.09 -0.87 -10.14
N ILE A 519 -14.08 -0.42 -9.38
CA ILE A 519 -13.66 0.98 -9.31
C ILE A 519 -12.21 1.04 -9.78
N GLY A 520 -11.97 1.68 -10.92
CA GLY A 520 -10.65 1.72 -11.54
C GLY A 520 -10.14 0.35 -12.03
N GLY A 521 -10.91 -0.72 -11.85
CA GLY A 521 -10.47 -2.11 -12.05
C GLY A 521 -9.55 -2.65 -10.94
N ILE A 522 -9.47 -1.94 -9.79
CA ILE A 522 -8.51 -2.22 -8.70
C ILE A 522 -9.11 -2.10 -7.29
N ILE A 523 -10.24 -1.41 -7.14
CA ILE A 523 -10.92 -1.19 -5.85
C ILE A 523 -12.35 -1.76 -5.94
N SER A 524 -12.80 -2.40 -4.86
CA SER A 524 -14.17 -2.89 -4.71
C SER A 524 -15.08 -1.86 -4.06
N SER A 525 -16.35 -1.82 -4.48
CA SER A 525 -17.40 -1.06 -3.81
C SER A 525 -18.01 -1.79 -2.60
N LYS A 526 -17.62 -3.04 -2.37
CA LYS A 526 -18.13 -3.93 -1.32
C LYS A 526 -17.55 -3.59 0.06
N SER A 527 -18.05 -4.24 1.11
CA SER A 527 -17.50 -4.11 2.47
C SER A 527 -16.17 -4.85 2.61
N PHE A 528 -15.42 -4.53 3.66
CA PHE A 528 -14.17 -5.20 4.00
C PHE A 528 -14.35 -6.71 4.09
N GLU A 529 -15.40 -7.18 4.76
CA GLU A 529 -15.70 -8.60 4.97
C GLU A 529 -15.98 -9.30 3.64
N GLN A 530 -16.83 -8.73 2.80
CA GLN A 530 -17.17 -9.28 1.49
C GLN A 530 -15.95 -9.36 0.55
N VAL A 531 -15.11 -8.32 0.54
CA VAL A 531 -13.87 -8.32 -0.25
C VAL A 531 -12.92 -9.40 0.24
N THR A 532 -12.76 -9.53 1.56
CA THR A 532 -11.87 -10.52 2.17
C THR A 532 -12.34 -11.94 1.87
N GLU A 533 -13.64 -12.22 1.98
CA GLU A 533 -14.24 -13.53 1.64
C GLU A 533 -14.04 -13.88 0.17
N GLN A 534 -14.29 -12.94 -0.74
CA GLN A 534 -14.08 -13.15 -2.17
C GLN A 534 -12.60 -13.35 -2.51
N PHE A 535 -11.70 -12.58 -1.89
CA PHE A 535 -10.26 -12.72 -2.07
C PHE A 535 -9.75 -14.09 -1.58
N GLU A 536 -10.23 -14.54 -0.42
CA GLU A 536 -9.96 -15.87 0.13
C GLU A 536 -10.43 -16.96 -0.82
N SER A 537 -11.67 -16.86 -1.31
CA SER A 537 -12.25 -17.82 -2.26
C SER A 537 -11.44 -17.94 -3.56
N VAL A 538 -10.95 -16.81 -4.11
CA VAL A 538 -10.12 -16.82 -5.31
C VAL A 538 -8.80 -17.55 -5.05
N ASN A 539 -8.09 -17.21 -3.97
CA ASN A 539 -6.80 -17.85 -3.65
C ASN A 539 -6.96 -19.36 -3.36
N SER A 540 -7.95 -19.73 -2.53
CA SER A 540 -8.24 -21.14 -2.21
C SER A 540 -8.57 -21.94 -3.46
N SER A 541 -9.39 -21.42 -4.38
CA SER A 541 -9.74 -22.09 -5.64
C SER A 541 -8.51 -22.47 -6.48
N ILE A 542 -7.44 -21.67 -6.43
CA ILE A 542 -6.20 -21.92 -7.18
C ILE A 542 -5.28 -22.88 -6.41
N ILE A 543 -5.16 -22.69 -5.09
CA ILE A 543 -4.30 -23.52 -4.21
C ILE A 543 -4.86 -24.94 -4.12
N ASP A 544 -6.17 -25.09 -3.87
CA ASP A 544 -6.85 -26.39 -3.75
C ASP A 544 -6.83 -27.18 -5.07
N ALA A 545 -6.68 -26.47 -6.20
CA ALA A 545 -6.47 -27.09 -7.51
C ALA A 545 -5.00 -27.45 -7.80
N GLY A 546 -4.11 -27.38 -6.81
CA GLY A 546 -2.74 -27.88 -6.88
C GLY A 546 -1.65 -26.84 -7.09
N CYS A 547 -1.96 -25.55 -7.13
CA CYS A 547 -0.94 -24.51 -7.26
C CYS A 547 0.02 -24.56 -6.07
N LYS A 548 1.32 -24.64 -6.38
CA LYS A 548 2.38 -24.73 -5.35
C LYS A 548 2.69 -23.41 -4.65
N PHE A 549 2.23 -22.31 -5.23
CA PHE A 549 2.46 -20.97 -4.67
C PHE A 549 1.41 -20.63 -3.63
N GLN A 550 1.87 -20.06 -2.51
CA GLN A 550 0.99 -19.73 -1.38
C GLN A 550 0.14 -18.47 -1.61
N ARG A 551 0.58 -17.62 -2.54
CA ARG A 551 -0.07 -16.33 -2.86
C ARG A 551 -0.25 -16.16 -4.37
N PRO A 552 -1.05 -17.01 -5.00
CA PRO A 552 -1.17 -17.04 -6.47
C PRO A 552 -1.72 -15.73 -7.06
N HIS A 553 -2.45 -14.92 -6.28
CA HIS A 553 -2.90 -13.60 -6.69
C HIS A 553 -1.76 -12.61 -7.00
N LEU A 554 -0.56 -12.82 -6.46
CA LEU A 554 0.62 -12.00 -6.75
C LEU A 554 1.17 -12.24 -8.16
N ILE A 555 0.89 -13.39 -8.77
CA ILE A 555 1.40 -13.76 -10.09
C ILE A 555 0.95 -12.76 -11.16
N PRO A 556 -0.36 -12.57 -11.45
CA PRO A 556 -0.79 -11.59 -12.44
C PRO A 556 -0.47 -10.15 -12.04
N LEU A 557 -0.30 -9.87 -10.74
CA LEU A 557 0.10 -8.58 -10.24
C LEU A 557 1.51 -8.19 -10.68
N PHE A 558 2.48 -9.12 -10.54
CA PHE A 558 3.89 -8.86 -10.79
C PHE A 558 4.36 -9.23 -12.21
N LEU A 559 3.61 -10.04 -12.96
CA LEU A 559 4.00 -10.41 -14.34
C LEU A 559 4.27 -9.21 -15.25
N PRO A 560 3.52 -8.09 -15.21
CA PRO A 560 3.83 -6.91 -16.02
C PRO A 560 4.78 -5.91 -15.35
N PHE A 561 5.20 -6.11 -14.11
CA PHE A 561 5.93 -5.11 -13.33
C PHE A 561 7.40 -4.97 -13.74
N LEU A 562 7.72 -3.92 -14.51
CA LEU A 562 9.03 -3.66 -15.11
C LEU A 562 10.11 -3.20 -14.12
N ALA A 563 9.79 -2.90 -12.86
CA ALA A 563 10.80 -2.60 -11.85
C ALA A 563 11.54 -3.86 -11.36
N LEU A 564 10.97 -5.04 -11.60
CA LEU A 564 11.62 -6.31 -11.32
C LEU A 564 12.44 -6.80 -12.51
N PRO A 565 13.62 -7.42 -12.28
CA PRO A 565 14.46 -7.95 -13.34
C PRO A 565 13.85 -9.18 -14.02
N SER A 566 14.48 -9.58 -15.14
CA SER A 566 14.21 -10.75 -15.94
C SER A 566 12.99 -10.59 -16.87
N ILE A 567 12.14 -11.60 -17.01
CA ILE A 567 11.13 -11.65 -18.09
C ILE A 567 9.79 -11.17 -17.58
N ARG A 568 9.18 -10.22 -18.31
CA ARG A 568 7.86 -9.66 -18.01
C ARG A 568 6.96 -9.69 -19.23
N ILE A 569 5.65 -9.67 -19.02
CA ILE A 569 4.68 -9.59 -20.11
C ILE A 569 3.80 -8.36 -19.96
N LEU A 570 3.70 -7.58 -21.05
CA LEU A 570 2.80 -6.45 -21.18
C LEU A 570 1.94 -6.65 -22.43
N TYR A 571 0.88 -5.88 -22.56
CA TYR A 571 0.08 -5.92 -23.79
C TYR A 571 0.91 -5.58 -25.06
N SER A 572 2.04 -4.89 -24.90
CA SER A 572 2.94 -4.50 -25.99
C SER A 572 4.01 -5.55 -26.36
N GLY A 573 4.19 -6.59 -25.54
CA GLY A 573 5.19 -7.64 -25.79
C GLY A 573 5.69 -8.35 -24.54
N ILE A 574 6.41 -9.46 -24.74
CA ILE A 574 7.23 -10.09 -23.71
C ILE A 574 8.56 -9.35 -23.67
N VAL A 575 9.01 -8.92 -22.52
CA VAL A 575 10.18 -8.05 -22.32
C VAL A 575 11.25 -8.75 -21.49
N ASP A 576 12.47 -8.83 -22.01
CA ASP A 576 13.66 -9.02 -21.18
C ASP A 576 14.09 -7.65 -20.63
N VAL A 577 13.80 -7.43 -19.34
CA VAL A 577 14.05 -6.15 -18.67
C VAL A 577 15.56 -5.85 -18.60
N LYS A 578 16.41 -6.88 -18.43
CA LYS A 578 17.87 -6.71 -18.34
C LYS A 578 18.46 -6.33 -19.68
N LYS A 579 18.04 -7.00 -20.77
CA LYS A 579 18.51 -6.73 -22.13
C LYS A 579 17.78 -5.55 -22.78
N ARG A 580 16.68 -5.06 -22.19
CA ARG A 580 15.82 -4.00 -22.71
C ARG A 580 15.31 -4.29 -24.13
N SER A 581 14.88 -5.52 -24.37
CA SER A 581 14.41 -6.00 -25.68
C SER A 581 13.14 -6.83 -25.57
N TYR A 582 12.37 -6.87 -26.65
CA TYR A 582 11.27 -7.80 -26.79
C TYR A 582 11.76 -9.22 -27.11
N ILE A 583 11.01 -10.21 -26.67
CA ILE A 583 11.22 -11.63 -26.93
C ILE A 583 10.01 -12.16 -27.72
N SER A 584 10.25 -12.94 -28.78
CA SER A 584 9.20 -13.71 -29.45
C SER A 584 8.71 -14.83 -28.54
N PRO A 585 7.40 -15.16 -28.51
CA PRO A 585 6.89 -16.32 -27.75
C PRO A 585 7.34 -17.67 -28.34
N ILE A 586 7.70 -17.73 -29.63
CA ILE A 586 8.23 -18.92 -30.34
C ILE A 586 9.45 -18.53 -31.14
N ASN A 587 10.40 -19.49 -31.29
CA ASN A 587 11.61 -19.35 -32.08
C ASN A 587 11.39 -19.79 -33.54
#